data_139c373a4c312016ffc9ce3f3851374a
#
_entry.id   139c373a4c312016ffc9ce3f3851374a
#
_cell.length_a   1.000
_cell.length_b   1.000
_cell.length_c   1.000
_cell.angle_alpha   90.00
_cell.angle_beta   90.00
_cell.angle_gamma   90.00
#
_symmetry.space_group_name_H-M   'P 1'
#
loop_
_entity.id
_entity.type
_entity.pdbx_description
1 polymer ?
#
loop_
_entity_poly.entity_id
_entity_poly.type
_entity_poly.pdbx_seq_one_letter_code
_entity_poly.pdbx_strand_id
1 'polypeptide(L)'
;FSQMQTRKLAVTGLDWEVQPFSDDERDKAIAEFITEQLKGIENLDDVFMDLLDAIGKGISVMEIEWGVEAGANVILGIEYVHPKKLTWDCETDEMKICTKEYPSGISFPENKFVIHRYKAKSGHESRNGVLRVVSWMYLFKNYDVKDWVAFCEVFGMPLRLGKYTPAASEADQKALMEAIYNLGTDAAGIIPDSTMIEFIESNKTTSVEIYETLARYCDEQMSKAILGQTLSSDSGGGSYAQGKVHNEVRHDLTQADAKALATTVRRDIIRPLVEYNFGYDADIPFFAFDSREAEDLQSIVEVYEKLHQMGLKIPASHVYKKFNIPKPEDG
;
A
#
# COMPACT_ATOMS: atom_id res chain seq x y z
N PHE A 1 3.73 -1.98 6.28
CA PHE A 1 2.98 -2.91 5.41
C PHE A 1 1.53 -2.48 5.26
N SER A 2 0.74 -2.40 6.33
CA SER A 2 -0.70 -2.11 6.31
C SER A 2 -1.07 -0.85 5.51
N GLN A 3 -0.36 0.24 5.71
CA GLN A 3 -0.60 1.53 5.04
C GLN A 3 -0.40 1.44 3.51
N MET A 4 0.63 0.72 3.06
CA MET A 4 0.83 0.48 1.62
C MET A 4 -0.27 -0.40 1.04
N GLN A 5 -0.68 -1.45 1.76
CA GLN A 5 -1.81 -2.28 1.33
C GLN A 5 -3.11 -1.49 1.26
N THR A 6 -3.41 -0.68 2.29
CA THR A 6 -4.60 0.18 2.27
C THR A 6 -4.63 1.09 1.04
N ARG A 7 -3.50 1.69 0.65
CA ARG A 7 -3.39 2.57 -0.52
C ARG A 7 -3.57 1.81 -1.83
N LYS A 8 -2.93 0.65 -1.96
CA LYS A 8 -3.02 -0.19 -3.18
C LYS A 8 -4.44 -0.77 -3.35
N LEU A 9 -4.99 -1.35 -2.28
CA LEU A 9 -6.34 -1.93 -2.29
C LEU A 9 -7.43 -0.89 -2.57
N ALA A 10 -7.22 0.38 -2.23
CA ALA A 10 -8.15 1.44 -2.58
C ALA A 10 -8.27 1.66 -4.10
N VAL A 11 -7.21 1.36 -4.86
CA VAL A 11 -7.23 1.45 -6.33
C VAL A 11 -7.73 0.15 -6.96
N THR A 12 -7.20 -1.01 -6.53
CA THR A 12 -7.60 -2.31 -7.11
C THR A 12 -9.03 -2.71 -6.78
N GLY A 13 -9.63 -2.11 -5.74
CA GLY A 13 -11.05 -2.30 -5.41
C GLY A 13 -12.02 -1.43 -6.24
N LEU A 14 -11.51 -0.61 -7.17
CA LEU A 14 -12.34 0.17 -8.08
C LEU A 14 -12.71 -0.68 -9.30
N ASP A 15 -13.95 -0.54 -9.75
CA ASP A 15 -14.36 -1.07 -11.06
C ASP A 15 -13.61 -0.35 -12.17
N TRP A 16 -13.33 -1.04 -13.25
CA TRP A 16 -12.69 -0.45 -14.43
C TRP A 16 -13.54 -0.65 -15.69
N GLU A 17 -13.36 0.24 -16.66
CA GLU A 17 -14.04 0.19 -17.94
C GLU A 17 -13.11 0.56 -19.09
N VAL A 18 -13.39 -0.01 -20.27
CA VAL A 18 -12.78 0.37 -21.54
C VAL A 18 -13.80 1.15 -22.33
N GLN A 19 -13.53 2.42 -22.60
CA GLN A 19 -14.40 3.29 -23.36
C GLN A 19 -13.89 3.39 -24.80
N PRO A 20 -14.77 3.27 -25.83
CA PRO A 20 -14.38 3.46 -27.22
C PRO A 20 -13.80 4.85 -27.45
N PHE A 21 -12.90 4.98 -28.42
CA PHE A 21 -12.32 6.27 -28.78
C PHE A 21 -13.35 7.25 -29.34
N SER A 22 -14.30 6.71 -30.16
CA SER A 22 -15.44 7.47 -30.72
C SER A 22 -16.72 6.62 -30.74
N ASP A 23 -17.81 7.21 -31.21
CA ASP A 23 -19.08 6.51 -31.39
C ASP A 23 -19.12 5.58 -32.61
N ASP A 24 -18.04 5.51 -33.40
CA ASP A 24 -17.96 4.66 -34.58
C ASP A 24 -18.04 3.17 -34.23
N GLU A 25 -18.66 2.36 -35.08
CA GLU A 25 -18.82 0.93 -34.85
C GLU A 25 -17.49 0.18 -34.80
N ARG A 26 -16.45 0.66 -35.51
CA ARG A 26 -15.11 0.10 -35.47
C ARG A 26 -14.50 0.31 -34.08
N ASP A 27 -14.57 1.51 -33.50
CA ASP A 27 -14.03 1.86 -32.21
C ASP A 27 -14.73 1.13 -31.07
N LYS A 28 -16.06 0.94 -31.20
CA LYS A 28 -16.84 0.13 -30.26
C LYS A 28 -16.40 -1.33 -30.28
N ALA A 29 -16.22 -1.90 -31.49
CA ALA A 29 -15.73 -3.28 -31.62
C ALA A 29 -14.32 -3.46 -31.05
N ILE A 30 -13.43 -2.48 -31.24
CA ILE A 30 -12.10 -2.48 -30.62
C ILE A 30 -12.21 -2.46 -29.10
N ALA A 31 -13.03 -1.59 -28.54
CA ALA A 31 -13.21 -1.47 -27.09
C ALA A 31 -13.81 -2.74 -26.48
N GLU A 32 -14.75 -3.39 -27.17
CA GLU A 32 -15.32 -4.67 -26.75
C GLU A 32 -14.27 -5.78 -26.76
N PHE A 33 -13.51 -5.92 -27.86
CA PHE A 33 -12.41 -6.87 -27.96
C PHE A 33 -11.38 -6.68 -26.82
N ILE A 34 -10.96 -5.44 -26.55
CA ILE A 34 -10.02 -5.15 -25.46
C ILE A 34 -10.62 -5.50 -24.10
N THR A 35 -11.90 -5.22 -23.90
CA THR A 35 -12.60 -5.58 -22.65
C THR A 35 -12.60 -7.08 -22.42
N GLU A 36 -12.88 -7.88 -23.47
CA GLU A 36 -12.83 -9.33 -23.40
C GLU A 36 -11.43 -9.85 -23.13
N GLN A 37 -10.42 -9.30 -23.79
CA GLN A 37 -9.03 -9.67 -23.58
C GLN A 37 -8.60 -9.39 -22.12
N LEU A 38 -8.88 -8.23 -21.57
CA LEU A 38 -8.54 -7.90 -20.20
C LEU A 38 -9.27 -8.79 -19.19
N LYS A 39 -10.55 -9.09 -19.41
CA LYS A 39 -11.32 -10.03 -18.56
C LYS A 39 -10.82 -11.47 -18.66
N GLY A 40 -10.17 -11.83 -19.76
CA GLY A 40 -9.56 -13.15 -19.96
C GLY A 40 -8.25 -13.35 -19.19
N ILE A 41 -7.62 -12.29 -18.67
CA ILE A 41 -6.42 -12.38 -17.87
C ILE A 41 -6.81 -12.76 -16.44
N GLU A 42 -6.62 -14.02 -16.04
CA GLU A 42 -7.09 -14.55 -14.74
C GLU A 42 -6.54 -13.80 -13.53
N ASN A 43 -5.32 -13.28 -13.60
CA ASN A 43 -4.62 -12.60 -12.50
C ASN A 43 -4.54 -11.07 -12.68
N LEU A 44 -5.46 -10.45 -13.40
CA LEU A 44 -5.39 -9.02 -13.72
C LEU A 44 -5.34 -8.12 -12.46
N ASP A 45 -6.06 -8.48 -11.41
CA ASP A 45 -6.03 -7.75 -10.14
C ASP A 45 -4.67 -7.84 -9.45
N ASP A 46 -4.01 -9.00 -9.52
CA ASP A 46 -2.64 -9.18 -9.01
C ASP A 46 -1.64 -8.35 -9.85
N VAL A 47 -1.85 -8.28 -11.17
CA VAL A 47 -1.06 -7.41 -12.06
C VAL A 47 -1.17 -5.94 -11.63
N PHE A 48 -2.38 -5.47 -11.34
CA PHE A 48 -2.57 -4.10 -10.84
C PHE A 48 -1.91 -3.88 -9.48
N MET A 49 -2.02 -4.85 -8.57
CA MET A 49 -1.35 -4.81 -7.27
C MET A 49 0.16 -4.73 -7.40
N ASP A 50 0.76 -5.48 -8.32
CA ASP A 50 2.20 -5.51 -8.57
C ASP A 50 2.67 -4.22 -9.28
N LEU A 51 1.90 -3.69 -10.20
CA LEU A 51 2.19 -2.38 -10.82
C LEU A 51 2.15 -1.25 -9.79
N LEU A 52 1.18 -1.26 -8.87
CA LEU A 52 1.08 -0.27 -7.78
C LEU A 52 2.22 -0.36 -6.76
N ASP A 53 3.02 -1.41 -6.76
CA ASP A 53 4.27 -1.46 -5.99
C ASP A 53 5.25 -0.34 -6.38
N ALA A 54 5.09 0.25 -7.56
CA ALA A 54 5.82 1.45 -7.96
C ALA A 54 5.66 2.61 -6.98
N ILE A 55 4.53 2.73 -6.28
CA ILE A 55 4.31 3.75 -5.25
C ILE A 55 5.40 3.63 -4.18
N GLY A 56 5.68 2.40 -3.76
CA GLY A 56 6.74 2.13 -2.78
C GLY A 56 8.14 2.20 -3.33
N LYS A 57 8.37 1.58 -4.47
CA LYS A 57 9.70 1.32 -5.06
C LYS A 57 10.16 2.40 -6.05
N GLY A 58 9.23 3.22 -6.57
CA GLY A 58 9.45 4.21 -7.62
C GLY A 58 9.11 3.70 -9.01
N ILE A 59 9.29 2.40 -9.24
CA ILE A 59 9.04 1.70 -10.51
C ILE A 59 8.58 0.27 -10.26
N SER A 60 7.69 -0.22 -11.10
CA SER A 60 7.33 -1.63 -11.20
C SER A 60 7.32 -2.05 -12.66
N VAL A 61 7.86 -3.22 -12.95
CA VAL A 61 8.00 -3.76 -14.31
C VAL A 61 7.38 -5.15 -14.34
N MET A 62 6.58 -5.40 -15.38
CA MET A 62 6.01 -6.71 -15.64
C MET A 62 6.29 -7.12 -17.09
N GLU A 63 6.44 -8.41 -17.36
CA GLU A 63 6.66 -8.98 -18.67
C GLU A 63 5.36 -9.57 -19.21
N ILE A 64 5.01 -9.24 -20.46
CA ILE A 64 3.83 -9.75 -21.14
C ILE A 64 4.20 -11.05 -21.86
N GLU A 65 3.45 -12.10 -21.64
CA GLU A 65 3.48 -13.32 -22.41
C GLU A 65 2.42 -13.26 -23.51
N TRP A 66 2.90 -13.15 -24.75
CA TRP A 66 2.04 -13.07 -25.94
C TRP A 66 1.74 -14.45 -26.51
N GLY A 67 0.54 -14.64 -26.99
CA GLY A 67 0.11 -15.83 -27.72
C GLY A 67 -0.77 -15.50 -28.94
N VAL A 68 -1.20 -16.54 -29.64
CA VAL A 68 -2.15 -16.42 -30.74
C VAL A 68 -3.29 -17.41 -30.52
N GLU A 69 -4.51 -16.90 -30.40
CA GLU A 69 -5.72 -17.71 -30.25
C GLU A 69 -6.76 -17.28 -31.27
N ALA A 70 -7.36 -18.24 -31.95
CA ALA A 70 -8.37 -18.01 -33.00
C ALA A 70 -7.94 -16.99 -34.08
N GLY A 71 -6.63 -16.85 -34.32
CA GLY A 71 -6.06 -15.91 -35.28
C GLY A 71 -5.85 -14.48 -34.77
N ALA A 72 -6.14 -14.21 -33.50
CA ALA A 72 -5.87 -12.95 -32.84
C ALA A 72 -4.64 -13.04 -31.92
N ASN A 73 -3.87 -11.97 -31.81
CA ASN A 73 -2.82 -11.84 -30.82
C ASN A 73 -3.45 -11.58 -29.44
N VAL A 74 -3.13 -12.41 -28.46
CA VAL A 74 -3.69 -12.37 -27.12
C VAL A 74 -2.61 -12.30 -26.06
N ILE A 75 -2.96 -11.83 -24.86
CA ILE A 75 -2.09 -11.89 -23.69
C ILE A 75 -2.43 -13.17 -22.94
N LEU A 76 -1.45 -14.11 -22.88
CA LEU A 76 -1.57 -15.36 -22.12
C LEU A 76 -1.33 -15.14 -20.62
N GLY A 77 -0.49 -14.18 -20.27
CA GLY A 77 -0.16 -13.85 -18.90
C GLY A 77 0.68 -12.61 -18.80
N ILE A 78 0.76 -12.04 -17.59
CA ILE A 78 1.62 -10.90 -17.27
C ILE A 78 2.35 -11.22 -15.96
N GLU A 79 3.69 -11.31 -16.04
CA GLU A 79 4.53 -11.79 -14.98
C GLU A 79 5.38 -10.68 -14.34
N TYR A 80 5.52 -10.70 -13.02
CA TYR A 80 6.32 -9.71 -12.29
C TYR A 80 7.82 -9.86 -12.56
N VAL A 81 8.48 -8.75 -12.88
CA VAL A 81 9.93 -8.67 -13.05
C VAL A 81 10.58 -8.14 -11.78
N HIS A 82 11.39 -8.99 -11.14
CA HIS A 82 12.07 -8.61 -9.90
C HIS A 82 13.06 -7.46 -10.15
N PRO A 83 13.07 -6.38 -9.32
CA PRO A 83 13.93 -5.20 -9.51
C PRO A 83 15.43 -5.48 -9.63
N LYS A 84 15.93 -6.62 -9.11
CA LYS A 84 17.34 -7.04 -9.29
C LYS A 84 17.72 -7.26 -10.75
N LYS A 85 16.73 -7.44 -11.66
CA LYS A 85 16.96 -7.57 -13.10
C LYS A 85 17.03 -6.21 -13.81
N LEU A 86 16.81 -5.11 -13.10
CA LEU A 86 16.83 -3.77 -13.67
C LEU A 86 18.18 -3.11 -13.42
N THR A 87 18.70 -2.43 -14.42
CA THR A 87 19.89 -1.59 -14.34
C THR A 87 19.66 -0.31 -15.13
N TRP A 88 20.51 0.68 -14.93
CA TRP A 88 20.47 1.93 -15.68
C TRP A 88 21.80 2.15 -16.36
N ASP A 89 21.72 2.58 -17.59
CA ASP A 89 22.89 3.02 -18.34
C ASP A 89 23.50 4.26 -17.68
N CYS A 90 24.80 4.25 -17.41
CA CYS A 90 25.47 5.32 -16.68
C CYS A 90 25.61 6.62 -17.48
N GLU A 91 25.51 6.55 -18.83
CA GLU A 91 25.69 7.70 -19.71
C GLU A 91 24.34 8.32 -20.12
N THR A 92 23.35 7.46 -20.38
CA THR A 92 22.04 7.89 -20.91
C THR A 92 20.94 7.96 -19.85
N ASP A 93 21.17 7.41 -18.65
CA ASP A 93 20.14 7.18 -17.61
C ASP A 93 18.98 6.29 -18.11
N GLU A 94 19.14 5.59 -19.23
CA GLU A 94 18.15 4.66 -19.76
C GLU A 94 18.06 3.41 -18.89
N MET A 95 16.84 3.01 -18.54
CA MET A 95 16.60 1.77 -17.82
C MET A 95 16.75 0.58 -18.78
N LYS A 96 17.48 -0.45 -18.34
CA LYS A 96 17.76 -1.69 -19.08
C LYS A 96 17.36 -2.91 -18.26
N ILE A 97 17.09 -4.01 -18.96
CA ILE A 97 16.80 -5.31 -18.35
C ILE A 97 18.01 -6.24 -18.47
N CYS A 98 18.45 -6.78 -17.33
CA CYS A 98 19.52 -7.76 -17.28
C CYS A 98 18.97 -9.17 -17.55
N THR A 99 19.62 -9.89 -18.44
CA THR A 99 19.34 -11.30 -18.72
C THR A 99 20.57 -12.15 -18.43
N LYS A 100 20.44 -13.49 -18.49
CA LYS A 100 21.59 -14.38 -18.35
C LYS A 100 22.65 -14.17 -19.46
N GLU A 101 22.19 -13.84 -20.66
CA GLU A 101 23.06 -13.60 -21.81
C GLU A 101 23.66 -12.19 -21.81
N TYR A 102 22.93 -11.23 -21.24
CA TYR A 102 23.31 -9.83 -21.19
C TYR A 102 23.27 -9.30 -19.74
N PRO A 103 24.27 -9.61 -18.91
CA PRO A 103 24.30 -9.19 -17.51
C PRO A 103 24.38 -7.67 -17.32
N SER A 104 24.93 -6.94 -18.32
CA SER A 104 25.01 -5.48 -18.34
C SER A 104 23.69 -4.79 -18.72
N GLY A 105 22.68 -5.58 -19.08
CA GLY A 105 21.38 -5.10 -19.50
C GLY A 105 21.27 -4.79 -21.00
N ILE A 106 20.07 -4.98 -21.51
CA ILE A 106 19.63 -4.57 -22.86
C ILE A 106 18.45 -3.64 -22.73
N SER A 107 18.19 -2.82 -23.75
CA SER A 107 16.97 -2.02 -23.86
C SER A 107 15.75 -2.93 -23.87
N PHE A 108 14.64 -2.47 -23.32
CA PHE A 108 13.40 -3.24 -23.27
C PHE A 108 12.91 -3.49 -24.71
N PRO A 109 12.63 -4.74 -25.08
CA PRO A 109 11.92 -5.05 -26.33
C PRO A 109 10.56 -4.34 -26.37
N GLU A 110 10.20 -3.82 -27.56
CA GLU A 110 8.92 -3.16 -27.75
C GLU A 110 7.74 -4.08 -27.43
N ASN A 111 6.70 -3.52 -26.84
CA ASN A 111 5.42 -4.18 -26.58
C ASN A 111 5.51 -5.47 -25.74
N LYS A 112 6.64 -5.69 -25.07
CA LYS A 112 6.83 -6.88 -24.22
C LYS A 112 6.73 -6.61 -22.72
N PHE A 113 6.83 -5.36 -22.30
CA PHE A 113 6.87 -5.01 -20.89
C PHE A 113 5.89 -3.92 -20.54
N VAL A 114 5.27 -4.06 -19.37
CA VAL A 114 4.46 -2.99 -18.72
C VAL A 114 5.35 -2.32 -17.69
N ILE A 115 5.55 -1.01 -17.84
CA ILE A 115 6.44 -0.25 -16.96
C ILE A 115 5.65 0.86 -16.28
N HIS A 116 5.30 0.63 -15.03
CA HIS A 116 4.62 1.62 -14.22
C HIS A 116 5.62 2.43 -13.40
N ARG A 117 5.52 3.76 -13.49
CA ARG A 117 6.43 4.71 -12.83
C ARG A 117 5.64 5.60 -11.88
N TYR A 118 6.06 5.61 -10.62
CA TYR A 118 5.53 6.53 -9.63
C TYR A 118 6.37 7.82 -9.62
N LYS A 119 5.75 8.95 -10.00
CA LYS A 119 6.43 10.24 -10.12
C LYS A 119 6.10 11.14 -8.92
N ALA A 120 6.70 10.88 -7.77
CA ALA A 120 6.57 11.76 -6.60
C ALA A 120 7.35 13.09 -6.76
N LYS A 121 8.44 13.06 -7.52
CA LYS A 121 9.31 14.23 -7.76
C LYS A 121 10.06 14.08 -9.09
N SER A 122 10.72 15.13 -9.54
CA SER A 122 11.67 15.08 -10.67
C SER A 122 12.98 14.43 -10.25
N GLY A 123 13.66 13.75 -11.17
CA GLY A 123 14.94 13.08 -10.96
C GLY A 123 14.90 11.60 -11.31
N HIS A 124 15.91 10.87 -10.88
CA HIS A 124 16.10 9.45 -11.21
C HIS A 124 14.93 8.58 -10.68
N GLU A 125 14.39 7.73 -11.53
CA GLU A 125 13.16 6.94 -11.29
C GLU A 125 13.25 6.06 -10.02
N SER A 126 14.38 5.40 -9.79
CA SER A 126 14.59 4.54 -8.60
C SER A 126 14.56 5.31 -7.27
N ARG A 127 14.53 6.64 -7.30
CA ARG A 127 14.51 7.50 -6.09
C ARG A 127 13.14 8.08 -5.79
N ASN A 128 12.13 7.74 -6.57
CA ASN A 128 10.79 8.31 -6.47
C ASN A 128 9.88 7.58 -5.47
N GLY A 129 10.21 6.34 -5.10
CA GLY A 129 9.39 5.54 -4.21
C GLY A 129 9.29 6.08 -2.78
N VAL A 130 8.10 6.01 -2.19
CA VAL A 130 7.85 6.48 -0.82
C VAL A 130 8.58 5.66 0.24
N LEU A 131 8.92 4.38 -0.03
CA LEU A 131 9.68 3.54 0.90
C LEU A 131 11.05 4.12 1.23
N ARG A 132 11.66 4.85 0.29
CA ARG A 132 12.92 5.56 0.54
C ARG A 132 12.78 6.64 1.62
N VAL A 133 11.63 7.34 1.63
CA VAL A 133 11.37 8.41 2.61
C VAL A 133 11.12 7.82 3.98
N VAL A 134 10.38 6.74 4.07
CA VAL A 134 9.98 6.11 5.35
C VAL A 134 11.01 5.15 5.91
N SER A 135 12.06 4.81 5.16
CA SER A 135 13.07 3.82 5.57
C SER A 135 13.74 4.14 6.90
N TRP A 136 14.02 5.41 7.16
CA TRP A 136 14.60 5.82 8.43
C TRP A 136 13.63 5.67 9.61
N MET A 137 12.37 6.01 9.42
CA MET A 137 11.33 5.85 10.45
C MET A 137 11.10 4.37 10.76
N TYR A 138 11.11 3.53 9.72
CA TYR A 138 11.04 2.09 9.88
C TYR A 138 12.24 1.54 10.67
N LEU A 139 13.45 1.98 10.34
CA LEU A 139 14.67 1.57 11.01
C LEU A 139 14.67 1.99 12.49
N PHE A 140 14.36 3.25 12.77
CA PHE A 140 14.29 3.77 14.14
C PHE A 140 13.25 3.03 14.97
N LYS A 141 12.06 2.78 14.42
CA LYS A 141 11.03 2.00 15.11
C LYS A 141 11.53 0.58 15.47
N ASN A 142 12.24 -0.09 14.57
CA ASN A 142 12.74 -1.44 14.84
C ASN A 142 13.81 -1.44 15.94
N TYR A 143 14.70 -0.46 15.98
CA TYR A 143 15.65 -0.31 17.07
C TYR A 143 14.95 0.02 18.40
N ASP A 144 14.02 0.94 18.37
CA ASP A 144 13.23 1.34 19.53
C ASP A 144 12.48 0.15 20.15
N VAL A 145 11.77 -0.61 19.34
CA VAL A 145 11.06 -1.83 19.79
C VAL A 145 12.02 -2.88 20.34
N LYS A 146 13.19 -3.06 19.71
CA LYS A 146 14.22 -3.97 20.22
C LYS A 146 14.71 -3.54 21.61
N ASP A 147 15.01 -2.25 21.77
CA ASP A 147 15.49 -1.72 23.04
C ASP A 147 14.40 -1.75 24.11
N TRP A 148 13.13 -1.54 23.72
CA TRP A 148 11.98 -1.70 24.61
C TRP A 148 11.83 -3.13 25.11
N VAL A 149 11.97 -4.12 24.23
CA VAL A 149 11.95 -5.54 24.64
C VAL A 149 13.09 -5.83 25.62
N ALA A 150 14.31 -5.39 25.31
CA ALA A 150 15.46 -5.54 26.21
C ALA A 150 15.23 -4.83 27.57
N PHE A 151 14.62 -3.65 27.55
CA PHE A 151 14.22 -2.96 28.77
C PHE A 151 13.20 -3.78 29.59
N CYS A 152 12.21 -4.36 28.93
CA CYS A 152 11.21 -5.21 29.59
C CYS A 152 11.85 -6.48 30.16
N GLU A 153 12.81 -7.07 29.50
CA GLU A 153 13.57 -8.22 30.02
C GLU A 153 14.37 -7.89 31.29
N VAL A 154 15.01 -6.72 31.28
CA VAL A 154 15.87 -6.30 32.42
C VAL A 154 15.03 -5.79 33.59
N PHE A 155 14.01 -4.97 33.32
CA PHE A 155 13.27 -4.23 34.36
C PHE A 155 11.86 -4.78 34.60
N GLY A 156 11.32 -5.59 33.70
CA GLY A 156 10.03 -6.27 33.85
C GLY A 156 10.07 -7.45 34.81
N MET A 157 11.26 -7.99 35.05
CA MET A 157 11.47 -9.11 35.98
C MET A 157 12.14 -8.61 37.25
N PRO A 158 11.52 -8.78 38.42
CA PRO A 158 12.11 -8.32 39.68
C PRO A 158 13.36 -9.11 39.98
N LEU A 159 14.48 -8.38 40.20
CA LEU A 159 15.71 -8.99 40.74
C LEU A 159 15.41 -9.57 42.13
N ARG A 160 15.65 -10.85 42.30
CA ARG A 160 15.52 -11.51 43.60
C ARG A 160 16.84 -11.46 44.35
N LEU A 161 16.88 -10.68 45.40
CA LEU A 161 18.07 -10.51 46.21
C LEU A 161 17.90 -11.15 47.59
N GLY A 162 18.60 -12.24 47.83
CA GLY A 162 18.69 -12.84 49.18
C GLY A 162 19.76 -12.16 50.00
N LYS A 163 19.45 -11.82 51.25
CA LYS A 163 20.44 -11.29 52.22
C LYS A 163 20.76 -12.33 53.28
N TYR A 164 22.04 -12.50 53.58
CA TYR A 164 22.48 -13.39 54.63
C TYR A 164 23.40 -12.65 55.61
N THR A 165 23.42 -13.08 56.89
CA THR A 165 24.30 -12.49 57.90
C THR A 165 25.74 -12.92 57.68
N PRO A 166 26.76 -12.12 58.04
CA PRO A 166 28.17 -12.48 57.92
C PRO A 166 28.56 -13.77 58.69
N ALA A 167 27.72 -14.19 59.62
CA ALA A 167 27.93 -15.43 60.41
C ALA A 167 27.26 -16.67 59.75
N ALA A 168 26.57 -16.53 58.60
CA ALA A 168 25.94 -17.64 57.92
C ALA A 168 26.98 -18.61 57.36
N SER A 169 26.73 -19.91 57.55
CA SER A 169 27.58 -20.95 56.99
C SER A 169 27.46 -21.02 55.45
N GLU A 170 28.46 -21.59 54.77
CA GLU A 170 28.39 -21.85 53.34
C GLU A 170 27.19 -22.72 52.96
N ALA A 171 26.76 -23.62 53.85
CA ALA A 171 25.59 -24.43 53.63
C ALA A 171 24.30 -23.59 53.63
N ASP A 172 24.19 -22.62 54.56
CA ASP A 172 23.04 -21.72 54.62
C ASP A 172 22.99 -20.77 53.42
N GLN A 173 24.14 -20.26 52.94
CA GLN A 173 24.24 -19.44 51.74
C GLN A 173 23.79 -20.22 50.50
N LYS A 174 24.24 -21.48 50.38
CA LYS A 174 23.86 -22.35 49.28
C LYS A 174 22.37 -22.68 49.28
N ALA A 175 21.80 -22.98 50.45
CA ALA A 175 20.38 -23.25 50.62
C ALA A 175 19.53 -21.99 50.26
N LEU A 176 19.98 -20.79 50.68
CA LEU A 176 19.34 -19.54 50.32
C LEU A 176 19.37 -19.29 48.79
N MET A 177 20.53 -19.54 48.17
CA MET A 177 20.67 -19.39 46.70
C MET A 177 19.77 -20.36 45.95
N GLU A 178 19.72 -21.64 46.37
CA GLU A 178 18.81 -22.63 45.77
C GLU A 178 17.34 -22.27 45.96
N ALA A 179 16.96 -21.75 47.13
CA ALA A 179 15.60 -21.32 47.39
C ALA A 179 15.18 -20.15 46.46
N ILE A 180 16.05 -19.16 46.29
CA ILE A 180 15.78 -18.02 45.43
C ILE A 180 15.77 -18.43 43.96
N TYR A 181 16.66 -19.32 43.54
CA TYR A 181 16.72 -19.83 42.16
C TYR A 181 15.49 -20.66 41.82
N ASN A 182 14.98 -21.47 42.76
CA ASN A 182 13.79 -22.30 42.55
C ASN A 182 12.46 -21.51 42.55
N LEU A 183 12.48 -20.23 42.97
CA LEU A 183 11.31 -19.36 42.90
C LEU A 183 10.99 -18.87 41.48
N GLY A 184 11.84 -19.10 40.47
CA GLY A 184 11.62 -18.78 39.06
C GLY A 184 12.93 -18.79 38.25
N THR A 185 12.81 -18.52 36.96
CA THR A 185 13.90 -18.58 35.96
C THR A 185 14.73 -17.29 35.88
N ASP A 186 14.48 -16.31 36.74
CA ASP A 186 14.99 -14.95 36.60
C ASP A 186 16.29 -14.73 37.38
N ALA A 187 16.92 -13.56 37.14
CA ALA A 187 18.17 -13.19 37.79
C ALA A 187 18.04 -13.23 39.32
N ALA A 188 18.87 -14.02 39.96
CA ALA A 188 18.90 -14.21 41.40
C ALA A 188 20.34 -14.00 41.92
N GLY A 189 20.46 -13.42 43.09
CA GLY A 189 21.74 -13.21 43.75
C GLY A 189 21.63 -13.24 45.27
N ILE A 190 22.72 -13.59 45.96
CA ILE A 190 22.84 -13.48 47.41
C ILE A 190 23.98 -12.55 47.77
N ILE A 191 23.75 -11.71 48.75
CA ILE A 191 24.77 -10.79 49.27
C ILE A 191 24.77 -10.81 50.82
N PRO A 192 25.93 -10.52 51.50
CA PRO A 192 25.92 -10.25 52.91
C PRO A 192 25.00 -9.05 53.22
N ASP A 193 24.35 -9.08 54.40
CA ASP A 193 23.49 -7.99 54.85
C ASP A 193 24.24 -6.67 55.08
N SER A 194 25.57 -6.75 55.26
CA SER A 194 26.50 -5.61 55.34
C SER A 194 26.83 -4.99 53.98
N THR A 195 26.43 -5.63 52.88
CA THR A 195 26.66 -5.15 51.50
C THR A 195 25.37 -4.66 50.91
N MET A 196 25.36 -3.48 50.31
CA MET A 196 24.23 -2.90 49.63
C MET A 196 24.55 -2.83 48.14
N ILE A 197 23.63 -3.37 47.31
CA ILE A 197 23.62 -3.11 45.87
C ILE A 197 22.52 -2.09 45.67
N GLU A 198 22.89 -0.90 45.23
CA GLU A 198 21.94 0.16 44.90
C GLU A 198 21.76 0.20 43.40
N PHE A 199 20.55 -0.08 42.94
CA PHE A 199 20.17 0.15 41.55
C PHE A 199 19.68 1.60 41.44
N ILE A 200 20.44 2.42 40.75
CA ILE A 200 19.97 3.78 40.42
C ILE A 200 18.89 3.62 39.34
N GLU A 201 17.65 3.52 39.79
CA GLU A 201 16.48 3.46 38.85
C GLU A 201 16.17 4.87 38.38
N SER A 202 16.32 5.12 37.08
CA SER A 202 15.59 6.23 36.43
C SER A 202 14.08 5.96 36.56
N ASN A 203 13.27 6.98 36.77
CA ASN A 203 11.82 6.85 36.95
C ASN A 203 11.20 5.92 35.90
N LYS A 204 10.81 4.70 36.30
CA LYS A 204 10.42 3.58 35.43
C LYS A 204 9.25 3.92 34.52
N THR A 205 8.28 4.70 35.01
CA THR A 205 7.08 5.06 34.25
C THR A 205 7.40 5.95 33.04
N THR A 206 8.28 6.92 33.19
CA THR A 206 8.69 7.84 32.14
C THR A 206 9.52 7.11 31.04
N SER A 207 10.25 6.05 31.40
CA SER A 207 11.08 5.32 30.43
C SER A 207 10.27 4.47 29.46
N VAL A 208 9.19 3.83 29.91
CA VAL A 208 8.28 3.05 29.03
C VAL A 208 7.53 3.96 28.07
N GLU A 209 7.05 5.11 28.54
CA GLU A 209 6.35 6.10 27.71
C GLU A 209 7.23 6.66 26.59
N ILE A 210 8.55 6.74 26.78
CA ILE A 210 9.49 7.21 25.75
C ILE A 210 9.51 6.26 24.55
N TYR A 211 9.62 4.94 24.78
CA TYR A 211 9.62 3.94 23.73
C TYR A 211 8.29 3.95 22.94
N GLU A 212 7.18 3.92 23.66
CA GLU A 212 5.86 3.97 23.02
C GLU A 212 5.68 5.26 22.20
N THR A 213 6.08 6.40 22.74
CA THR A 213 5.98 7.70 22.07
C THR A 213 6.83 7.74 20.80
N LEU A 214 8.06 7.20 20.83
CA LEU A 214 8.93 7.16 19.65
C LEU A 214 8.37 6.20 18.59
N ALA A 215 7.92 5.01 18.98
CA ALA A 215 7.29 4.06 18.07
C ALA A 215 6.06 4.66 17.38
N ARG A 216 5.18 5.33 18.14
CA ARG A 216 3.99 6.02 17.64
C ARG A 216 4.35 7.17 16.70
N TYR A 217 5.33 7.99 17.07
CA TYR A 217 5.84 9.06 16.22
C TYR A 217 6.33 8.51 14.86
N CYS A 218 7.09 7.41 14.87
CA CYS A 218 7.56 6.77 13.64
C CYS A 218 6.37 6.29 12.77
N ASP A 219 5.36 5.67 13.39
CA ASP A 219 4.15 5.22 12.68
C ASP A 219 3.38 6.39 12.05
N GLU A 220 3.24 7.49 12.76
CA GLU A 220 2.60 8.70 12.24
C GLU A 220 3.36 9.29 11.04
N GLN A 221 4.70 9.37 11.11
CA GLN A 221 5.49 9.90 9.99
C GLN A 221 5.41 8.97 8.77
N MET A 222 5.43 7.64 8.97
CA MET A 222 5.21 6.69 7.88
C MET A 222 3.80 6.82 7.29
N SER A 223 2.77 6.99 8.12
CA SER A 223 1.39 7.19 7.68
C SER A 223 1.24 8.48 6.87
N LYS A 224 1.80 9.60 7.35
CA LYS A 224 1.82 10.87 6.59
C LYS A 224 2.45 10.74 5.22
N ALA A 225 3.56 10.01 5.12
CA ALA A 225 4.27 9.83 3.85
C ALA A 225 3.52 8.94 2.86
N ILE A 226 2.79 7.92 3.32
CA ILE A 226 2.13 6.92 2.48
C ILE A 226 0.68 7.32 2.18
N LEU A 227 -0.07 7.75 3.21
CA LEU A 227 -1.51 8.02 3.13
C LEU A 227 -1.86 9.52 3.16
N GLY A 228 -0.88 10.40 3.31
CA GLY A 228 -1.11 11.84 3.46
C GLY A 228 -1.74 12.25 4.80
N GLN A 229 -1.93 11.30 5.72
CA GLN A 229 -2.65 11.52 6.99
C GLN A 229 -2.15 10.60 8.11
N THR A 230 -2.46 10.94 9.36
CA THR A 230 -2.04 10.18 10.55
C THR A 230 -3.10 9.24 11.09
N LEU A 231 -4.37 9.53 10.85
CA LEU A 231 -5.51 8.78 11.40
C LEU A 231 -5.84 7.60 10.49
N SER A 232 -5.36 6.42 10.80
CA SER A 232 -5.81 5.22 10.11
C SER A 232 -6.42 4.13 11.00
N SER A 233 -6.18 4.10 12.30
CA SER A 233 -6.74 3.04 13.15
C SER A 233 -6.76 3.27 14.67
N ASP A 234 -6.00 4.21 15.25
CA ASP A 234 -5.74 4.17 16.70
C ASP A 234 -6.20 5.39 17.51
N SER A 235 -6.85 6.37 16.93
CA SER A 235 -7.30 7.53 17.69
C SER A 235 -8.79 7.44 18.02
N GLY A 236 -9.10 6.92 19.17
CA GLY A 236 -10.43 6.97 19.77
C GLY A 236 -10.87 8.40 20.15
N GLY A 237 -10.90 9.33 19.19
CA GLY A 237 -11.24 10.72 19.47
C GLY A 237 -11.33 11.66 18.27
N GLY A 238 -11.26 11.16 17.03
CA GLY A 238 -11.45 12.00 15.85
C GLY A 238 -12.88 12.49 15.73
N SER A 239 -13.10 13.82 15.59
CA SER A 239 -14.43 14.33 15.31
C SER A 239 -14.87 13.88 13.92
N TYR A 240 -16.19 13.75 13.69
CA TYR A 240 -16.78 13.42 12.37
C TYR A 240 -16.21 14.30 11.23
N ALA A 241 -15.95 15.57 11.52
CA ALA A 241 -15.36 16.52 10.58
C ALA A 241 -13.91 16.13 10.18
N GLN A 242 -13.10 15.64 11.12
CA GLN A 242 -11.75 15.14 10.81
C GLN A 242 -11.81 13.87 9.95
N GLY A 243 -12.72 12.94 10.27
CA GLY A 243 -12.92 11.73 9.47
C GLY A 243 -13.28 12.04 8.03
N LYS A 244 -14.10 13.06 7.79
CA LYS A 244 -14.47 13.51 6.43
C LYS A 244 -13.27 14.06 5.66
N VAL A 245 -12.48 14.96 6.25
CA VAL A 245 -11.27 15.51 5.61
C VAL A 245 -10.25 14.40 5.30
N HIS A 246 -10.07 13.44 6.19
CA HIS A 246 -9.18 12.31 5.95
C HIS A 246 -9.66 11.42 4.82
N ASN A 247 -10.97 11.24 4.66
CA ASN A 247 -11.53 10.48 3.55
C ASN A 247 -11.34 11.21 2.21
N GLU A 248 -11.48 12.54 2.19
CA GLU A 248 -11.20 13.35 1.01
C GLU A 248 -9.73 13.21 0.56
N VAL A 249 -8.76 13.33 1.46
CA VAL A 249 -7.33 13.16 1.15
C VAL A 249 -7.03 11.75 0.61
N ARG A 250 -7.63 10.72 1.21
CA ARG A 250 -7.50 9.35 0.74
C ARG A 250 -8.09 9.18 -0.66
N HIS A 251 -9.23 9.80 -0.93
CA HIS A 251 -9.88 9.76 -2.23
C HIS A 251 -9.02 10.42 -3.31
N ASP A 252 -8.46 11.60 -3.04
CA ASP A 252 -7.55 12.30 -3.96
C ASP A 252 -6.33 11.45 -4.33
N LEU A 253 -5.71 10.78 -3.34
CA LEU A 253 -4.60 9.86 -3.59
C LEU A 253 -5.03 8.67 -4.44
N THR A 254 -6.18 8.08 -4.14
CA THR A 254 -6.74 6.96 -4.90
C THR A 254 -7.01 7.35 -6.35
N GLN A 255 -7.60 8.51 -6.60
CA GLN A 255 -7.84 9.02 -7.95
C GLN A 255 -6.52 9.25 -8.71
N ALA A 256 -5.52 9.84 -8.06
CA ALA A 256 -4.23 10.11 -8.68
C ALA A 256 -3.51 8.81 -9.07
N ASP A 257 -3.49 7.82 -8.17
CA ASP A 257 -2.87 6.53 -8.40
C ASP A 257 -3.63 5.72 -9.47
N ALA A 258 -4.97 5.71 -9.44
CA ALA A 258 -5.82 5.07 -10.43
C ALA A 258 -5.61 5.67 -11.84
N LYS A 259 -5.55 7.00 -11.96
CA LYS A 259 -5.28 7.69 -13.23
C LYS A 259 -3.89 7.37 -13.77
N ALA A 260 -2.88 7.31 -12.90
CA ALA A 260 -1.52 6.95 -13.30
C ALA A 260 -1.43 5.50 -13.78
N LEU A 261 -2.09 4.57 -13.07
CA LEU A 261 -2.18 3.16 -13.46
C LEU A 261 -2.93 3.01 -14.78
N ALA A 262 -4.10 3.66 -14.94
CA ALA A 262 -4.89 3.63 -16.17
C ALA A 262 -4.08 4.10 -17.39
N THR A 263 -3.26 5.15 -17.22
CA THR A 263 -2.36 5.63 -18.26
C THR A 263 -1.34 4.58 -18.66
N THR A 264 -0.80 3.83 -17.69
CA THR A 264 0.16 2.75 -17.95
C THR A 264 -0.51 1.57 -18.66
N VAL A 265 -1.68 1.13 -18.19
CA VAL A 265 -2.46 0.06 -18.81
C VAL A 265 -2.79 0.41 -20.26
N ARG A 266 -3.25 1.63 -20.51
CA ARG A 266 -3.56 2.09 -21.89
C ARG A 266 -2.33 2.11 -22.79
N ARG A 267 -1.18 2.57 -22.27
CA ARG A 267 0.06 2.70 -23.05
C ARG A 267 0.72 1.35 -23.34
N ASP A 268 0.85 0.48 -22.32
CA ASP A 268 1.72 -0.69 -22.39
C ASP A 268 0.97 -2.01 -22.56
N ILE A 269 -0.35 -2.04 -22.38
CA ILE A 269 -1.19 -3.24 -22.55
C ILE A 269 -2.16 -3.04 -23.72
N ILE A 270 -3.01 -2.00 -23.64
CA ILE A 270 -4.09 -1.82 -24.62
C ILE A 270 -3.54 -1.42 -25.98
N ARG A 271 -2.61 -0.46 -26.02
CA ARG A 271 -2.03 -0.03 -27.30
C ARG A 271 -1.41 -1.20 -28.10
N PRO A 272 -0.52 -2.03 -27.52
CA PRO A 272 0.02 -3.18 -28.25
C PRO A 272 -1.05 -4.17 -28.72
N LEU A 273 -2.06 -4.43 -27.90
CA LEU A 273 -3.19 -5.30 -28.30
C LEU A 273 -3.93 -4.75 -29.52
N VAL A 274 -4.18 -3.45 -29.56
CA VAL A 274 -4.84 -2.78 -30.70
C VAL A 274 -3.93 -2.81 -31.93
N GLU A 275 -2.67 -2.42 -31.78
CA GLU A 275 -1.70 -2.36 -32.89
C GLU A 275 -1.50 -3.74 -33.56
N TYR A 276 -1.42 -4.81 -32.78
CA TYR A 276 -1.22 -6.17 -33.30
C TYR A 276 -2.46 -6.77 -33.96
N ASN A 277 -3.67 -6.35 -33.58
CA ASN A 277 -4.91 -6.94 -34.10
C ASN A 277 -5.65 -6.06 -35.09
N PHE A 278 -5.51 -4.74 -34.99
CA PHE A 278 -6.27 -3.78 -35.80
C PHE A 278 -5.39 -2.84 -36.62
N GLY A 279 -4.06 -2.89 -36.42
CA GLY A 279 -3.07 -2.06 -37.12
C GLY A 279 -2.69 -0.80 -36.36
N TYR A 280 -1.55 -0.19 -36.76
CA TYR A 280 -0.95 0.98 -36.09
C TYR A 280 -1.75 2.28 -36.30
N ASP A 281 -2.68 2.30 -37.26
CA ASP A 281 -3.56 3.42 -37.59
C ASP A 281 -4.90 3.39 -36.82
N ALA A 282 -5.14 2.34 -36.05
CA ALA A 282 -6.35 2.20 -35.24
C ALA A 282 -6.32 3.11 -34.00
N ASP A 283 -7.46 3.71 -33.72
CA ASP A 283 -7.62 4.53 -32.53
C ASP A 283 -7.63 3.69 -31.25
N ILE A 284 -6.93 4.17 -30.24
CA ILE A 284 -6.72 3.45 -28.99
C ILE A 284 -7.84 3.80 -28.00
N PRO A 285 -8.65 2.84 -27.54
CA PRO A 285 -9.70 3.10 -26.56
C PRO A 285 -9.14 3.66 -25.25
N PHE A 286 -10.00 4.32 -24.48
CA PHE A 286 -9.66 4.82 -23.16
C PHE A 286 -9.87 3.73 -22.12
N PHE A 287 -9.00 3.70 -21.13
CA PHE A 287 -9.14 2.85 -19.95
C PHE A 287 -9.26 3.74 -18.71
N ALA A 288 -10.23 3.47 -17.88
CA ALA A 288 -10.46 4.24 -16.65
C ALA A 288 -10.92 3.36 -15.51
N PHE A 289 -10.50 3.71 -14.30
CA PHE A 289 -11.11 3.22 -13.07
C PHE A 289 -12.26 4.13 -12.65
N ASP A 290 -13.36 3.55 -12.21
CA ASP A 290 -14.48 4.32 -11.66
C ASP A 290 -14.15 4.76 -10.23
N SER A 291 -13.55 5.93 -10.12
CA SER A 291 -13.17 6.55 -8.86
C SER A 291 -14.19 7.58 -8.36
N ARG A 292 -15.41 7.59 -8.92
CA ARG A 292 -16.47 8.47 -8.44
C ARG A 292 -16.84 8.09 -7.01
N GLU A 293 -16.94 9.08 -6.15
CA GLU A 293 -17.48 8.84 -4.79
C GLU A 293 -18.88 8.23 -4.91
N ALA A 294 -19.16 7.24 -4.07
CA ALA A 294 -20.52 6.78 -3.89
C ALA A 294 -21.38 7.99 -3.48
N GLU A 295 -22.22 8.44 -4.38
CA GLU A 295 -23.06 9.60 -4.14
C GLU A 295 -23.94 9.32 -2.92
N ASP A 296 -23.95 10.24 -1.98
CA ASP A 296 -24.91 10.19 -0.87
C ASP A 296 -26.32 10.39 -1.42
N LEU A 297 -26.99 9.26 -1.69
CA LEU A 297 -28.34 9.25 -2.26
C LEU A 297 -29.34 10.04 -1.41
N GLN A 298 -29.12 10.13 -0.08
CA GLN A 298 -29.96 10.94 0.80
C GLN A 298 -29.78 12.42 0.52
N SER A 299 -28.54 12.89 0.44
CA SER A 299 -28.24 14.27 0.06
C SER A 299 -28.80 14.63 -1.32
N ILE A 300 -28.74 13.69 -2.29
CA ILE A 300 -29.29 13.92 -3.63
C ILE A 300 -30.81 14.04 -3.59
N VAL A 301 -31.51 13.20 -2.82
CA VAL A 301 -32.96 13.31 -2.63
C VAL A 301 -33.33 14.66 -2.06
N GLU A 302 -32.61 15.13 -1.02
CA GLU A 302 -32.86 16.47 -0.46
C GLU A 302 -32.62 17.60 -1.47
N VAL A 303 -31.60 17.48 -2.30
CA VAL A 303 -31.35 18.44 -3.38
C VAL A 303 -32.48 18.41 -4.41
N TYR A 304 -32.94 17.22 -4.82
CA TYR A 304 -34.07 17.10 -5.76
C TYR A 304 -35.37 17.65 -5.18
N GLU A 305 -35.64 17.41 -3.90
CA GLU A 305 -36.79 17.99 -3.21
C GLU A 305 -36.76 19.52 -3.23
N LYS A 306 -35.61 20.12 -2.87
CA LYS A 306 -35.40 21.57 -2.92
C LYS A 306 -35.57 22.15 -4.34
N LEU A 307 -35.00 21.49 -5.34
CA LEU A 307 -35.13 21.89 -6.74
C LEU A 307 -36.59 21.80 -7.21
N HIS A 308 -37.32 20.76 -6.80
CA HIS A 308 -38.74 20.63 -7.10
C HIS A 308 -39.58 21.73 -6.44
N GLN A 309 -39.29 22.04 -5.17
CA GLN A 309 -39.93 23.16 -4.44
C GLN A 309 -39.68 24.52 -5.12
N MET A 310 -38.51 24.69 -5.76
CA MET A 310 -38.18 25.88 -6.56
C MET A 310 -38.83 25.90 -7.93
N GLY A 311 -39.64 24.89 -8.28
CA GLY A 311 -40.39 24.80 -9.55
C GLY A 311 -39.66 24.11 -10.69
N LEU A 312 -38.48 23.54 -10.49
CA LEU A 312 -37.79 22.73 -11.49
C LEU A 312 -38.49 21.39 -11.69
N LYS A 313 -38.77 21.05 -12.97
CA LYS A 313 -39.31 19.74 -13.32
C LYS A 313 -38.18 18.76 -13.58
N ILE A 314 -38.03 17.74 -12.71
CA ILE A 314 -37.04 16.68 -12.85
C ILE A 314 -37.69 15.53 -13.64
N PRO A 315 -37.13 15.10 -14.80
CA PRO A 315 -37.67 13.98 -15.56
C PRO A 315 -37.62 12.67 -14.73
N ALA A 316 -38.74 11.93 -14.68
CA ALA A 316 -38.80 10.65 -13.99
C ALA A 316 -37.74 9.65 -14.49
N SER A 317 -37.48 9.65 -15.81
CA SER A 317 -36.42 8.81 -16.42
C SER A 317 -35.02 9.07 -15.86
N HIS A 318 -34.72 10.32 -15.51
CA HIS A 318 -33.47 10.69 -14.87
C HIS A 318 -33.39 10.13 -13.44
N VAL A 319 -34.48 10.21 -12.67
CA VAL A 319 -34.56 9.69 -11.30
C VAL A 319 -34.40 8.16 -11.32
N TYR A 320 -35.12 7.45 -12.18
CA TYR A 320 -34.98 5.99 -12.32
C TYR A 320 -33.55 5.57 -12.64
N LYS A 321 -32.89 6.27 -13.57
CA LYS A 321 -31.49 6.01 -13.92
C LYS A 321 -30.52 6.32 -12.78
N LYS A 322 -30.74 7.46 -12.09
CA LYS A 322 -29.83 7.94 -11.02
C LYS A 322 -29.88 7.06 -9.78
N PHE A 323 -31.06 6.55 -9.40
CA PHE A 323 -31.25 5.71 -8.23
C PHE A 323 -31.23 4.22 -8.54
N ASN A 324 -30.94 3.85 -9.80
CA ASN A 324 -30.96 2.47 -10.29
C ASN A 324 -32.26 1.72 -9.95
N ILE A 325 -33.40 2.41 -10.05
CA ILE A 325 -34.73 1.85 -9.81
C ILE A 325 -35.28 1.34 -11.12
N PRO A 326 -35.81 0.10 -11.20
CA PRO A 326 -36.46 -0.40 -12.41
C PRO A 326 -37.66 0.48 -12.76
N LYS A 327 -37.81 0.77 -14.06
CA LYS A 327 -39.01 1.48 -14.54
C LYS A 327 -40.22 0.58 -14.28
N PRO A 328 -41.39 1.16 -13.88
CA PRO A 328 -42.60 0.38 -13.82
C PRO A 328 -42.92 -0.14 -15.24
N GLU A 329 -43.27 -1.42 -15.33
CA GLU A 329 -43.86 -1.97 -16.55
C GLU A 329 -45.12 -1.18 -16.82
N ASP A 330 -45.21 -0.56 -18.00
CA ASP A 330 -46.37 0.22 -18.40
C ASP A 330 -47.62 -0.65 -18.28
N GLY A 331 -48.53 -0.28 -17.38
CA GLY A 331 -49.87 -0.81 -17.25
C GLY A 331 -50.79 -0.09 -18.20
#